data_19a5e2a495746b2b5eee79a2b5635631
#
_entry.id   19a5e2a495746b2b5eee79a2b5635631
#
_cell.length_a   1.000
_cell.length_b   1.000
_cell.length_c   1.000
_cell.angle_alpha   90.00
_cell.angle_beta   90.00
_cell.angle_gamma   90.00
#
_symmetry.space_group_name_H-M   'P 1'
#
loop_
_entity.id
_entity.type
_entity.pdbx_description
1 polymer ?
#
loop_
_entity_poly.entity_id
_entity_poly.type
_entity_poly.pdbx_seq_one_letter_code
_entity_poly.pdbx_strand_id
1 'polypeptide(L)'
;LGGRTLEVLHTPGHSPGHMCFWEAERGYIFSGDLVYRGTLFACYPSTNPEEYLSSLERTACLPMERLLPAHHALDIGPELLGRVRDAFRGLKEQGKLRHGGGTFDYGEWAVRL
;
A
#
# COMPACT_ATOMS: atom_id res chain seq x y z
N LEU A 1 -12.13 -16.09 -12.64
CA LEU A 1 -11.96 -17.17 -11.67
C LEU A 1 -13.31 -17.57 -11.07
N GLY A 2 -13.84 -18.72 -11.44
CA GLY A 2 -15.08 -19.23 -10.86
C GLY A 2 -16.25 -18.24 -10.88
N GLY A 3 -16.40 -17.46 -11.95
CA GLY A 3 -17.44 -16.45 -12.07
C GLY A 3 -17.09 -15.09 -11.46
N ARG A 4 -15.91 -14.95 -10.84
CA ARG A 4 -15.43 -13.68 -10.29
C ARG A 4 -14.43 -13.03 -11.23
N THR A 5 -14.53 -11.74 -11.37
CA THR A 5 -13.60 -10.96 -12.21
C THR A 5 -12.66 -10.15 -11.32
N LEU A 6 -11.37 -10.38 -11.49
CA LEU A 6 -10.32 -9.65 -10.79
C LEU A 6 -9.51 -8.86 -11.80
N GLU A 7 -9.35 -7.57 -11.53
CA GLU A 7 -8.47 -6.71 -12.31
C GLU A 7 -7.10 -6.67 -11.65
N VAL A 8 -6.06 -6.87 -12.44
CA VAL A 8 -4.67 -6.80 -11.97
C VAL A 8 -4.21 -5.35 -12.03
N LEU A 9 -3.75 -4.84 -10.89
CA LEU A 9 -3.22 -3.49 -10.78
C LEU A 9 -1.71 -3.57 -10.50
N HIS A 10 -0.90 -2.98 -11.37
CA HIS A 10 0.53 -2.86 -11.12
C HIS A 10 0.76 -1.78 -10.07
N THR A 11 1.30 -2.16 -8.92
CA THR A 11 1.51 -1.27 -7.77
C THR A 11 2.96 -1.37 -7.28
N PRO A 12 3.91 -0.87 -8.08
CA PRO A 12 5.33 -0.96 -7.72
C PRO A 12 5.68 -0.06 -6.52
N GLY A 13 6.79 -0.37 -5.89
CA GLY A 13 7.30 0.39 -4.75
C GLY A 13 7.86 -0.54 -3.69
N HIS A 14 7.06 -1.49 -3.19
CA HIS A 14 7.56 -2.58 -2.35
C HIS A 14 8.50 -3.47 -3.17
N SER A 15 8.14 -3.74 -4.40
CA SER A 15 8.98 -4.39 -5.40
C SER A 15 8.58 -3.90 -6.79
N PRO A 16 9.45 -4.04 -7.82
CA PRO A 16 9.11 -3.58 -9.18
C PRO A 16 7.90 -4.31 -9.77
N GLY A 17 7.72 -5.57 -9.41
CA GLY A 17 6.64 -6.40 -9.94
C GLY A 17 5.43 -6.54 -9.03
N HIS A 18 5.35 -5.75 -7.96
CA HIS A 18 4.24 -5.88 -7.02
C HIS A 18 2.90 -5.56 -7.69
N MET A 19 1.88 -6.35 -7.36
CA MET A 19 0.54 -6.21 -7.90
C MET A 19 -0.49 -6.28 -6.79
N CYS A 20 -1.59 -5.54 -6.98
CA CYS A 20 -2.81 -5.71 -6.24
C CYS A 20 -3.88 -6.31 -7.16
N PHE A 21 -4.91 -6.90 -6.58
CA PHE A 21 -6.04 -7.43 -7.33
C PHE A 21 -7.30 -6.71 -6.88
N TRP A 22 -8.04 -6.18 -7.85
CA TRP A 22 -9.25 -5.41 -7.61
C TRP A 22 -10.47 -6.17 -8.09
N GLU A 23 -11.41 -6.41 -7.19
CA GLU A 23 -12.71 -7.00 -7.52
C GLU A 23 -13.78 -5.91 -7.40
N ALA A 24 -14.07 -5.25 -8.51
CA ALA A 24 -14.96 -4.10 -8.55
C ALA A 24 -16.39 -4.44 -8.09
N GLU A 25 -16.88 -5.62 -8.47
CA GLU A 25 -18.23 -6.07 -8.15
C GLU A 25 -18.49 -6.10 -6.63
N ARG A 26 -17.50 -6.49 -5.85
CA ARG A 26 -17.61 -6.58 -4.39
C ARG A 26 -16.93 -5.44 -3.65
N GLY A 27 -16.14 -4.65 -4.36
CA GLY A 27 -15.35 -3.59 -3.74
C GLY A 27 -14.19 -4.12 -2.89
N TYR A 28 -13.63 -5.26 -3.27
CA TYR A 28 -12.50 -5.87 -2.54
C TYR A 28 -11.19 -5.56 -3.23
N ILE A 29 -10.20 -5.13 -2.45
CA ILE A 29 -8.82 -5.02 -2.93
C ILE A 29 -7.94 -5.98 -2.15
N PHE A 30 -7.22 -6.82 -2.91
CA PHE A 30 -6.21 -7.72 -2.36
C PHE A 30 -4.87 -6.99 -2.50
N SER A 31 -4.43 -6.37 -1.40
CA SER A 31 -3.35 -5.38 -1.44
C SER A 31 -1.94 -5.97 -1.33
N GLY A 32 -1.82 -7.28 -1.10
CA GLY A 32 -0.51 -7.91 -0.99
C GLY A 32 0.34 -7.24 0.09
N ASP A 33 1.51 -6.77 -0.32
CA ASP A 33 2.46 -6.09 0.56
C ASP A 33 2.40 -4.57 0.45
N LEU A 34 1.40 -4.01 -0.26
CA LEU A 34 1.27 -2.57 -0.41
C LEU A 34 0.87 -1.92 0.91
N VAL A 35 -0.17 -2.46 1.57
CA VAL A 35 -0.68 -1.93 2.84
C VAL A 35 -1.09 -3.09 3.74
N TYR A 36 -0.65 -3.03 4.98
CA TYR A 36 -1.05 -3.95 6.05
C TYR A 36 -0.73 -3.30 7.40
N ARG A 37 -1.24 -3.86 8.48
CA ARG A 37 -0.84 -3.44 9.83
C ARG A 37 0.51 -4.06 10.15
N GLY A 38 1.52 -3.23 10.36
CA GLY A 38 2.88 -3.67 10.61
C GLY A 38 3.86 -2.70 9.98
N THR A 39 5.09 -3.12 9.80
CA THR A 39 6.11 -2.28 9.19
C THR A 39 6.10 -2.42 7.68
N LEU A 40 5.85 -1.31 6.98
CA LEU A 40 5.90 -1.23 5.53
C LEU A 40 7.35 -0.93 5.12
N PHE A 41 7.97 -1.87 4.42
CA PHE A 41 9.38 -1.76 4.06
C PHE A 41 9.56 -1.12 2.69
N ALA A 42 10.29 -0.02 2.66
CA ALA A 42 10.72 0.65 1.44
C ALA A 42 12.20 1.06 1.57
N CYS A 43 12.98 0.24 2.29
CA CYS A 43 14.40 0.51 2.57
C CYS A 43 15.35 -0.37 1.76
N TYR A 44 14.87 -1.42 1.14
CA TYR A 44 15.72 -2.34 0.39
C TYR A 44 16.02 -1.81 -1.02
N PRO A 45 17.11 -2.24 -1.66
CA PRO A 45 17.46 -1.77 -3.02
C PRO A 45 16.37 -2.00 -4.07
N SER A 46 15.55 -3.05 -3.89
CA SER A 46 14.46 -3.37 -4.81
C SER A 46 13.21 -2.50 -4.60
N THR A 47 13.17 -1.70 -3.55
CA THR A 47 12.04 -0.83 -3.25
C THR A 47 12.23 0.54 -3.90
N ASN A 48 11.10 1.25 -4.10
CA ASN A 48 11.12 2.62 -4.59
C ASN A 48 10.06 3.42 -3.84
N PRO A 49 10.45 4.27 -2.87
CA PRO A 49 9.50 5.02 -2.06
C PRO A 49 8.57 5.92 -2.86
N GLU A 50 9.06 6.57 -3.93
CA GLU A 50 8.25 7.44 -4.77
C GLU A 50 7.21 6.65 -5.56
N GLU A 51 7.59 5.50 -6.13
CA GLU A 51 6.64 4.62 -6.80
C GLU A 51 5.63 4.04 -5.81
N TYR A 52 6.06 3.76 -4.59
CA TYR A 52 5.20 3.28 -3.52
C TYR A 52 4.07 4.29 -3.25
N LEU A 53 4.43 5.57 -3.11
CA LEU A 53 3.45 6.64 -2.92
C LEU A 53 2.50 6.72 -4.13
N SER A 54 3.01 6.69 -5.34
CA SER A 54 2.19 6.74 -6.55
C SER A 54 1.19 5.58 -6.59
N SER A 55 1.61 4.39 -6.20
CA SER A 55 0.74 3.21 -6.13
C SER A 55 -0.34 3.39 -5.07
N LEU A 56 0.01 3.93 -3.89
CA LEU A 56 -0.96 4.24 -2.84
C LEU A 56 -1.99 5.25 -3.32
N GLU A 57 -1.56 6.28 -4.03
CA GLU A 57 -2.46 7.33 -4.53
C GLU A 57 -3.45 6.78 -5.55
N ARG A 58 -2.99 5.96 -6.49
CA ARG A 58 -3.86 5.35 -7.50
C ARG A 58 -4.86 4.37 -6.86
N THR A 59 -4.39 3.56 -5.93
CA THR A 59 -5.21 2.55 -5.29
C THR A 59 -6.26 3.19 -4.38
N ALA A 60 -5.91 4.27 -3.70
CA ALA A 60 -6.82 4.98 -2.81
C ALA A 60 -8.01 5.63 -3.53
N CYS A 61 -7.93 5.79 -4.85
CA CYS A 61 -9.04 6.33 -5.66
C CYS A 61 -10.14 5.30 -5.92
N LEU A 62 -9.90 4.03 -5.63
CA LEU A 62 -10.88 2.97 -5.89
C LEU A 62 -11.99 2.97 -4.83
N PRO A 63 -13.27 2.75 -5.23
CA PRO A 63 -14.39 2.71 -4.29
C PRO A 63 -14.44 1.37 -3.56
N MET A 64 -13.46 1.11 -2.69
CA MET A 64 -13.34 -0.17 -2.02
C MET A 64 -14.17 -0.26 -0.75
N GLU A 65 -14.71 -1.46 -0.51
CA GLU A 65 -15.43 -1.81 0.70
C GLU A 65 -14.53 -2.52 1.71
N ARG A 66 -13.56 -3.32 1.23
CA ARG A 66 -12.65 -4.09 2.07
C ARG A 66 -11.24 -4.09 1.52
N LEU A 67 -10.30 -4.08 2.43
CA LEU A 67 -8.87 -4.17 2.15
C LEU A 67 -8.35 -5.48 2.72
N LEU A 68 -7.81 -6.35 1.87
CA LEU A 68 -7.36 -7.69 2.22
C LEU A 68 -5.85 -7.82 1.97
N PRO A 69 -5.02 -7.62 2.99
CA PRO A 69 -3.57 -7.69 2.84
C PRO A 69 -3.06 -9.12 2.89
N ALA A 70 -1.78 -9.31 2.50
CA ALA A 70 -1.13 -10.61 2.54
C ALA A 70 -0.66 -11.01 3.95
N HIS A 71 -0.45 -10.04 4.84
CA HIS A 71 0.13 -10.25 6.16
C HIS A 71 -0.71 -9.65 7.27
N HIS A 72 -0.54 -10.21 8.47
CA HIS A 72 -1.12 -9.71 9.72
C HIS A 72 -2.65 -9.77 9.72
N ALA A 73 -3.33 -8.69 10.10
CA ALA A 73 -4.79 -8.67 10.16
C ALA A 73 -5.40 -8.76 8.76
N LEU A 74 -6.35 -9.67 8.56
CA LEU A 74 -6.98 -9.90 7.25
C LEU A 74 -8.16 -8.97 6.99
N ASP A 75 -8.75 -8.40 8.04
CA ASP A 75 -9.93 -7.56 7.92
C ASP A 75 -9.62 -6.17 8.48
N ILE A 76 -9.08 -5.33 7.62
CA ILE A 76 -8.79 -3.94 7.96
C ILE A 76 -9.67 -3.03 7.10
N GLY A 77 -10.09 -1.91 7.68
CA GLY A 77 -10.92 -0.96 6.97
C GLY A 77 -10.17 -0.27 5.84
N PRO A 78 -10.87 0.12 4.77
CA PRO A 78 -10.23 0.80 3.63
C PRO A 78 -9.62 2.16 3.99
N GLU A 79 -10.02 2.76 5.10
CA GLU A 79 -9.45 4.01 5.60
C GLU A 79 -7.96 3.90 5.92
N LEU A 80 -7.47 2.70 6.22
CA LEU A 80 -6.04 2.50 6.47
C LEU A 80 -5.22 2.87 5.25
N LEU A 81 -5.68 2.52 4.07
CA LEU A 81 -4.98 2.84 2.82
C LEU A 81 -4.83 4.36 2.64
N GLY A 82 -5.89 5.12 2.91
CA GLY A 82 -5.86 6.58 2.85
C GLY A 82 -4.91 7.19 3.88
N ARG A 83 -4.89 6.64 5.08
CA ARG A 83 -4.00 7.10 6.15
C ARG A 83 -2.53 6.83 5.81
N VAL A 84 -2.23 5.67 5.25
CA VAL A 84 -0.87 5.33 4.81
C VAL A 84 -0.44 6.23 3.66
N ARG A 85 -1.32 6.46 2.67
CA ARG A 85 -1.06 7.40 1.58
C ARG A 85 -0.71 8.79 2.11
N ASP A 86 -1.49 9.29 3.06
CA ASP A 86 -1.28 10.63 3.63
C ASP A 86 0.03 10.71 4.40
N ALA A 87 0.41 9.62 5.10
CA ALA A 87 1.69 9.55 5.78
C ALA A 87 2.87 9.62 4.78
N PHE A 88 2.77 8.87 3.67
CA PHE A 88 3.79 8.92 2.61
C PHE A 88 3.88 10.32 1.98
N ARG A 89 2.74 10.97 1.74
CA ARG A 89 2.72 12.35 1.23
C ARG A 89 3.42 13.31 2.18
N GLY A 90 3.16 13.17 3.48
CA GLY A 90 3.81 13.99 4.50
C GLY A 90 5.33 13.80 4.50
N LEU A 91 5.78 12.55 4.38
CA LEU A 91 7.21 12.26 4.30
C LEU A 91 7.84 12.85 3.04
N LYS A 92 7.13 12.82 1.92
CA LYS A 92 7.60 13.44 0.68
C LYS A 92 7.76 14.95 0.85
N GLU A 93 6.77 15.62 1.43
CA GLU A 93 6.82 17.06 1.70
C GLU A 93 7.98 17.45 2.60
N GLN A 94 8.37 16.56 3.52
CA GLN A 94 9.49 16.78 4.42
C GLN A 94 10.85 16.39 3.82
N GLY A 95 10.86 15.89 2.57
CA GLY A 95 12.08 15.43 1.93
C GLY A 95 12.63 14.12 2.47
N LYS A 96 11.78 13.34 3.16
CA LYS A 96 12.19 12.09 3.82
C LYS A 96 11.78 10.83 3.05
N LEU A 97 10.98 10.98 2.00
CA LEU A 97 10.51 9.83 1.19
C LEU A 97 11.60 9.37 0.23
N ARG A 98 12.63 8.74 0.78
CA ARG A 98 13.81 8.26 0.05
C ARG A 98 14.49 7.16 0.84
N HIS A 99 15.30 6.34 0.19
CA HIS A 99 16.14 5.36 0.88
C HIS A 99 17.02 6.07 1.90
N GLY A 100 17.08 5.52 3.11
CA GLY A 100 17.81 6.12 4.22
C GLY A 100 17.05 7.25 4.92
N GLY A 101 15.78 7.48 4.56
CA GLY A 101 14.96 8.53 5.19
C GLY A 101 14.67 8.30 6.67
N GLY A 102 14.65 7.04 7.11
CA GLY A 102 14.44 6.69 8.51
C GLY A 102 13.27 5.73 8.73
N THR A 103 12.96 5.48 10.00
CA THR A 103 11.81 4.68 10.41
C THR A 103 10.81 5.59 11.10
N PHE A 104 9.55 5.49 10.69
CA PHE A 104 8.47 6.34 11.19
C PHE A 104 7.34 5.47 11.69
N ASP A 105 7.02 5.60 12.98
CA ASP A 105 5.98 4.82 13.65
C ASP A 105 4.70 5.64 13.72
N TYR A 106 3.60 5.07 13.22
CA TYR A 106 2.29 5.72 13.22
C TYR A 106 1.28 4.99 14.13
N GLY A 107 1.76 4.12 15.01
CA GLY A 107 0.93 3.37 15.94
C GLY A 107 0.55 2.01 15.39
N GLU A 108 -0.48 1.94 14.55
CA GLU A 108 -0.96 0.68 13.96
C GLU A 108 -0.03 0.15 12.86
N TRP A 109 0.76 1.01 12.28
CA TRP A 109 1.74 0.64 11.27
C TRP A 109 2.98 1.51 11.40
N ALA A 110 4.04 1.13 10.69
CA ALA A 110 5.27 1.92 10.60
C ALA A 110 5.78 1.88 9.16
N VAL A 111 6.59 2.86 8.80
CA VAL A 111 7.25 2.91 7.50
C VAL A 111 8.75 2.92 7.72
N ARG A 112 9.48 2.06 7.03
CA ARG A 112 10.93 2.00 7.08
C ARG A 112 11.51 2.32 5.70
N LEU A 113 12.22 3.43 5.63
CA LEU A 113 12.83 3.95 4.41
C LEU A 113 14.34 3.76 4.36
#